data_77560692c77735f675e3a001043e72d5
#
_entry.id   77560692c77735f675e3a001043e72d5
#
_cell.length_a   1.000
_cell.length_b   1.000
_cell.length_c   1.000
_cell.angle_alpha   90.00
_cell.angle_beta   90.00
_cell.angle_gamma   90.00
#
_symmetry.space_group_name_H-M   'P 1'
#
loop_
_entity.id
_entity.type
_entity.pdbx_description
1 polymer ?
#
loop_
_entity_poly.entity_id
_entity_poly.type
_entity_poly.pdbx_seq_one_letter_code
_entity_poly.pdbx_strand_id
1 'polypeptide(L)' 'MELLAALSGGVATLLWIIAAVLVIAGIVWIIRGGVLAGIVLIIIGCLVGPGGVSIFH' A
#
# COMPACT_ATOMS: atom_id res chain seq x y z
N MET A 1 18.74 -17.48 -6.84
CA MET A 1 17.40 -17.99 -6.62
C MET A 1 16.69 -17.26 -5.52
N GLU A 2 17.42 -16.85 -4.52
CA GLU A 2 16.85 -16.02 -3.46
C GLU A 2 16.31 -14.72 -4.01
N LEU A 3 16.97 -14.18 -5.04
CA LEU A 3 16.50 -12.97 -5.66
C LEU A 3 15.17 -13.19 -6.36
N LEU A 4 15.02 -14.33 -7.03
CA LEU A 4 13.76 -14.67 -7.67
C LEU A 4 12.66 -14.95 -6.64
N ALA A 5 13.02 -15.65 -5.57
CA ALA A 5 12.08 -15.87 -4.48
C ALA A 5 11.71 -14.54 -3.83
N ALA A 6 12.68 -13.65 -3.67
CA ALA A 6 12.41 -12.31 -3.16
C ALA A 6 11.55 -11.51 -4.13
N LEU A 7 11.75 -11.68 -5.43
CA LEU A 7 10.95 -10.99 -6.43
C LEU A 7 9.53 -11.54 -6.49
N SER A 8 9.35 -12.85 -6.40
CA SER A 8 8.01 -13.42 -6.45
C SER A 8 7.27 -13.29 -5.13
N GLY A 9 7.89 -13.66 -4.03
CA GLY A 9 7.32 -13.45 -2.70
C GLY A 9 7.54 -12.03 -2.20
N GLY A 10 8.68 -11.44 -2.59
CA GLY A 10 9.04 -10.11 -2.15
C GLY A 10 8.24 -9.00 -2.80
N VAL A 11 7.74 -9.21 -4.02
CA VAL A 11 6.89 -8.21 -4.67
C VAL A 11 5.60 -8.00 -3.87
N ALA A 12 4.97 -9.09 -3.45
CA ALA A 12 3.78 -8.99 -2.62
C ALA A 12 4.11 -8.32 -1.28
N THR A 13 5.24 -8.67 -0.68
CA THR A 13 5.67 -8.05 0.58
C THR A 13 5.94 -6.56 0.39
N LEU A 14 6.61 -6.18 -0.70
CA LEU A 14 6.86 -4.78 -0.99
C LEU A 14 5.56 -4.01 -1.19
N LEU A 15 4.61 -4.59 -1.91
CA LEU A 15 3.31 -3.96 -2.10
C LEU A 15 2.59 -3.75 -0.77
N TRP A 16 2.68 -4.72 0.13
CA TRP A 16 2.10 -4.60 1.46
C TRP A 16 2.76 -3.50 2.27
N ILE A 17 4.09 -3.43 2.21
CA ILE A 17 4.85 -2.40 2.92
C ILE A 17 4.49 -1.01 2.37
N ILE A 18 4.46 -0.89 1.04
CA ILE A 18 4.08 0.37 0.40
C ILE A 18 2.66 0.76 0.78
N ALA A 19 1.75 -0.21 0.74
CA ALA A 19 0.36 0.04 1.13
C ALA A 19 0.26 0.50 2.58
N ALA A 20 0.99 -0.15 3.48
CA ALA A 20 1.01 0.24 4.88
C ALA A 20 1.53 1.67 5.05
N VAL A 21 2.61 2.00 4.36
CA VAL A 21 3.18 3.36 4.41
C VAL A 21 2.17 4.37 3.89
N LEU A 22 1.51 4.06 2.77
CA LEU A 22 0.51 4.96 2.19
C LEU A 22 -0.68 5.16 3.14
N VAL A 23 -1.15 4.10 3.77
CA VAL A 23 -2.25 4.18 4.71
C VAL A 23 -1.85 5.03 5.93
N ILE A 24 -0.67 4.76 6.48
CA ILE A 24 -0.17 5.52 7.62
C ILE A 24 0.00 6.99 7.24
N ALA A 25 0.58 7.27 6.08
CA ALA A 25 0.71 8.63 5.58
C ALA A 25 -0.64 9.30 5.42
N GLY A 26 -1.62 8.57 4.89
CA GLY A 26 -2.98 9.06 4.75
C GLY A 26 -3.59 9.45 6.09
N ILE A 27 -3.42 8.60 7.09
CA ILE A 27 -3.92 8.87 8.44
C ILE A 27 -3.26 10.13 9.02
N VAL A 28 -1.94 10.24 8.86
CA VAL A 28 -1.21 11.42 9.33
C VAL A 28 -1.73 12.69 8.66
N TRP A 29 -1.96 12.63 7.35
CA TRP A 29 -2.49 13.77 6.61
C TRP A 29 -3.88 14.17 7.08
N ILE A 30 -4.73 13.20 7.37
CA ILE A 30 -6.07 13.45 7.90
C ILE A 30 -5.97 14.18 9.24
N ILE A 31 -5.09 13.70 10.11
CA ILE A 31 -4.88 14.32 11.42
C ILE A 31 -4.36 15.75 11.27
N ARG A 32 -3.54 16.00 10.27
CA ARG A 32 -2.96 17.30 10.00
C ARG A 32 -3.90 18.26 9.29
N GLY A 33 -5.06 17.81 8.91
CA GLY A 33 -6.06 18.63 8.24
C GLY A 33 -6.18 18.37 6.74
N GLY A 34 -5.33 17.52 6.17
CA GLY A 34 -5.42 17.13 4.76
C GLY A 34 -6.35 15.95 4.57
N VAL A 35 -7.61 16.08 4.92
CA VAL A 35 -8.55 14.97 4.92
C VAL A 35 -8.72 14.37 3.54
N LEU A 36 -8.89 15.19 2.51
CA LEU A 36 -9.05 14.69 1.14
C LEU A 36 -7.79 13.96 0.68
N ALA A 37 -6.63 14.56 0.90
CA ALA A 37 -5.36 13.94 0.52
C ALA A 37 -5.16 12.62 1.28
N GLY A 38 -5.49 12.60 2.55
CA GLY A 38 -5.38 11.40 3.37
C GLY A 38 -6.28 10.28 2.87
N ILE A 39 -7.53 10.61 2.54
CA ILE A 39 -8.48 9.63 2.01
C ILE A 39 -7.97 9.07 0.69
N VAL A 40 -7.47 9.91 -0.19
CA VAL A 40 -6.93 9.47 -1.48
C VAL A 40 -5.74 8.54 -1.26
N LEU A 41 -4.84 8.87 -0.34
CA LEU A 41 -3.69 8.02 -0.03
C LEU A 41 -4.13 6.66 0.52
N ILE A 42 -5.12 6.64 1.39
CA ILE A 42 -5.64 5.40 1.95
C ILE A 42 -6.26 4.54 0.84
N ILE A 43 -7.04 5.14 -0.04
CA ILE A 43 -7.65 4.42 -1.16
C ILE A 43 -6.57 3.85 -2.07
N ILE A 44 -5.56 4.64 -2.42
CA ILE A 44 -4.46 4.18 -3.24
C ILE A 44 -3.72 3.04 -2.55
N GLY A 45 -3.45 3.18 -1.26
CA GLY A 45 -2.79 2.13 -0.49
C GLY A 45 -3.59 0.84 -0.49
N CYS A 46 -4.88 0.93 -0.32
CA CYS A 46 -5.75 -0.26 -0.34
C CYS A 46 -5.80 -0.91 -1.71
N LEU A 47 -5.77 -0.11 -2.78
CA LEU A 47 -5.78 -0.65 -4.14
C LEU A 47 -4.44 -1.28 -4.51
N VAL A 48 -3.35 -0.64 -4.12
CA VAL A 48 -2.01 -1.14 -4.44
C VAL A 48 -1.69 -2.40 -3.63
N GLY A 49 -2.06 -2.40 -2.36
CA GLY A 49 -1.76 -3.52 -1.47
C GLY A 49 -2.78 -4.64 -1.59
N PRO A 50 -3.67 -4.78 -0.61
CA PRO A 50 -4.60 -5.92 -0.59
C PRO A 50 -5.56 -5.92 -1.77
N GLY A 51 -6.02 -4.74 -2.21
CA GLY A 51 -6.92 -4.64 -3.34
C GLY A 51 -6.27 -5.09 -4.63
N GLY A 52 -5.03 -4.67 -4.88
CA GLY A 52 -4.29 -5.06 -6.07
C GLY A 52 -4.04 -6.56 -6.12
N VAL A 53 -3.65 -7.14 -5.00
CA VAL A 53 -3.43 -8.58 -4.92
C VAL A 53 -4.74 -9.32 -5.12
N SER A 54 -5.82 -8.86 -4.51
CA SER A 54 -7.11 -9.51 -4.64
C SER A 54 -7.68 -9.41 -6.06
N ILE A 55 -7.49 -8.28 -6.72
CA ILE A 55 -7.99 -8.09 -8.08
C ILE A 55 -7.30 -9.03 -9.06
N PHE A 56 -6.01 -9.26 -8.87
CA PHE A 56 -5.26 -10.15 -9.76
C PHE A 56 -5.35 -11.61 -9.37
N HIS A 57 -6.03 -11.90 -8.33
CA HIS A 57 -6.34 -13.24 -7.90
C HIS A 57 -7.82 -13.54 -8.01
#